data_e024a59b15a69cf9728c3f6f61f42425
#
_entry.id   e024a59b15a69cf9728c3f6f61f42425
#
_cell.length_a   1.000
_cell.length_b   1.000
_cell.length_c   1.000
_cell.angle_alpha   90.00
_cell.angle_beta   90.00
_cell.angle_gamma   90.00
#
_symmetry.space_group_name_H-M   'P 1'
#
loop_
_entity.id
_entity.type
_entity.pdbx_description
1 polymer ?
#
loop_
_entity_poly.entity_id
_entity_poly.type
_entity_poly.pdbx_seq_one_letter_code
_entity_poly.pdbx_strand_id
1 'polypeptide(L)'
;REYADHLDGVVHSIGFAPQSVMGGNFLAGEWADVATAMEVSAFSLKSLAVAAKPLLVSGGSVVGLTFDARFAWPVYDWMGVAKAAFEATSRYLARDLGPDGIRVNLVSAGPIKTTAARSIPGFEKMEGNWDDRAPLGWDSKDPEPAARAVVALLSDWFPATTGEMVHVDGGFHAMGQ
;
A
#
# COMPACT_ATOMS: atom_id res chain seq x y z
N ARG A 1 1.60 25.59 0.22
CA ARG A 1 0.73 26.78 0.36
C ARG A 1 0.62 27.62 -0.92
N GLU A 2 1.43 27.29 -1.94
CA GLU A 2 1.31 27.98 -3.24
C GLU A 2 0.01 27.63 -3.99
N TYR A 3 -0.49 26.39 -3.79
CA TYR A 3 -1.64 25.86 -4.52
C TYR A 3 -2.86 25.54 -3.65
N ALA A 4 -2.66 25.34 -2.35
CA ALA A 4 -3.74 25.04 -1.41
C ALA A 4 -3.40 25.49 0.01
N ASP A 5 -4.40 26.02 0.72
CA ASP A 5 -4.26 26.43 2.13
C ASP A 5 -4.47 25.24 3.08
N HIS A 6 -5.19 24.21 2.63
CA HIS A 6 -5.46 22.99 3.38
C HIS A 6 -5.58 21.77 2.46
N LEU A 7 -5.51 20.59 3.05
CA LEU A 7 -5.75 19.29 2.44
C LEU A 7 -6.74 18.52 3.31
N ASP A 8 -7.73 17.87 2.68
CA ASP A 8 -8.65 16.97 3.36
C ASP A 8 -8.10 15.55 3.44
N GLY A 9 -7.25 15.18 2.50
CA GLY A 9 -6.65 13.87 2.46
C GLY A 9 -5.39 13.76 1.61
N VAL A 10 -4.67 12.67 1.82
CA VAL A 10 -3.43 12.33 1.10
C VAL A 10 -3.48 10.86 0.68
N VAL A 11 -3.16 10.58 -0.57
CA VAL A 11 -3.00 9.21 -1.07
C VAL A 11 -1.53 8.93 -1.33
N HIS A 12 -1.00 7.88 -0.70
CA HIS A 12 0.32 7.34 -0.97
C HIS A 12 0.20 6.11 -1.88
N SER A 13 0.53 6.30 -3.15
CA SER A 13 0.55 5.24 -4.18
C SER A 13 1.94 5.15 -4.82
N ILE A 14 2.97 5.02 -3.97
CA ILE A 14 4.38 5.02 -4.36
C ILE A 14 4.99 3.67 -3.97
N GLY A 15 5.79 3.11 -4.85
CA GLY A 15 6.56 1.91 -4.57
C GLY A 15 7.63 1.71 -5.63
N PHE A 16 8.83 1.35 -5.18
CA PHE A 16 9.93 0.99 -6.06
C PHE A 16 10.90 0.08 -5.31
N ALA A 17 11.39 -0.93 -6.01
CA ALA A 17 12.56 -1.71 -5.61
C ALA A 17 13.41 -2.01 -6.84
N PRO A 18 14.74 -1.98 -6.76
CA PRO A 18 15.61 -2.45 -7.82
C PRO A 18 15.31 -3.91 -8.17
N GLN A 19 15.45 -4.28 -9.45
CA GLN A 19 15.20 -5.65 -9.90
C GLN A 19 16.16 -6.68 -9.27
N SER A 20 17.35 -6.25 -8.86
CA SER A 20 18.33 -7.06 -8.12
C SER A 20 17.83 -7.63 -6.80
N VAL A 21 16.78 -7.04 -6.22
CA VAL A 21 16.19 -7.44 -4.93
C VAL A 21 14.75 -7.95 -5.07
N MET A 22 14.34 -8.32 -6.28
CA MET A 22 13.07 -8.96 -6.62
C MET A 22 13.30 -10.14 -7.58
N GLY A 23 12.24 -10.89 -7.91
CA GLY A 23 12.31 -11.93 -8.94
C GLY A 23 12.95 -13.24 -8.49
N GLY A 24 13.00 -13.52 -7.18
CA GLY A 24 13.65 -14.71 -6.60
C GLY A 24 15.08 -14.44 -6.13
N ASN A 25 15.48 -13.18 -5.99
CA ASN A 25 16.84 -12.76 -5.60
C ASN A 25 16.95 -12.38 -4.11
N PHE A 26 16.07 -12.89 -3.26
CA PHE A 26 16.01 -12.48 -1.85
C PHE A 26 17.36 -12.60 -1.12
N LEU A 27 18.05 -13.74 -1.25
CA LEU A 27 19.32 -14.00 -0.56
C LEU A 27 20.52 -13.28 -1.20
N ALA A 28 20.40 -12.84 -2.45
CA ALA A 28 21.47 -12.15 -3.16
C ALA A 28 21.37 -10.61 -3.08
N GLY A 29 20.34 -10.10 -2.40
CA GLY A 29 20.08 -8.66 -2.31
C GLY A 29 21.18 -7.93 -1.53
N GLU A 30 21.81 -6.96 -2.18
CA GLU A 30 22.80 -6.08 -1.55
C GLU A 30 22.11 -4.94 -0.77
N TRP A 31 22.71 -4.53 0.34
CA TRP A 31 22.11 -3.53 1.24
C TRP A 31 21.74 -2.21 0.54
N ALA A 32 22.55 -1.74 -0.39
CA ALA A 32 22.27 -0.48 -1.11
C ALA A 32 20.92 -0.52 -1.86
N ASP A 33 20.63 -1.65 -2.51
CA ASP A 33 19.39 -1.85 -3.24
C ASP A 33 18.21 -2.10 -2.30
N VAL A 34 18.43 -2.85 -1.22
CA VAL A 34 17.45 -3.02 -0.14
C VAL A 34 17.10 -1.70 0.51
N ALA A 35 18.10 -0.87 0.83
CA ALA A 35 17.89 0.45 1.42
C ALA A 35 17.04 1.34 0.50
N THR A 36 17.29 1.31 -0.81
CA THR A 36 16.47 2.02 -1.81
C THR A 36 15.01 1.54 -1.78
N ALA A 37 14.79 0.23 -1.74
CA ALA A 37 13.44 -0.34 -1.64
C ALA A 37 12.73 0.11 -0.36
N MET A 38 13.41 0.07 0.78
CA MET A 38 12.89 0.49 2.09
C MET A 38 12.58 1.98 2.14
N GLU A 39 13.47 2.81 1.61
CA GLU A 39 13.29 4.26 1.59
C GLU A 39 12.07 4.65 0.75
N VAL A 40 12.02 4.15 -0.50
CA VAL A 40 10.97 4.55 -1.46
C VAL A 40 9.64 3.88 -1.17
N SER A 41 9.62 2.61 -0.72
CA SER A 41 8.38 1.84 -0.59
C SER A 41 7.84 1.74 0.84
N ALA A 42 8.61 2.20 1.85
CA ALA A 42 8.15 2.18 3.25
C ALA A 42 8.28 3.55 3.91
N PHE A 43 9.51 4.10 3.99
CA PHE A 43 9.77 5.35 4.73
C PHE A 43 9.09 6.56 4.09
N SER A 44 8.87 6.56 2.79
CA SER A 44 8.19 7.62 2.06
C SER A 44 6.77 7.91 2.57
N LEU A 45 6.05 6.90 3.12
CA LEU A 45 4.74 7.12 3.74
C LEU A 45 4.86 8.10 4.92
N LYS A 46 5.82 7.86 5.81
CA LYS A 46 6.09 8.74 6.94
C LYS A 46 6.50 10.14 6.44
N SER A 47 7.37 10.21 5.46
CA SER A 47 7.87 11.49 4.92
C SER A 47 6.72 12.31 4.32
N LEU A 48 5.86 11.69 3.53
CA LEU A 48 4.68 12.33 2.93
C LEU A 48 3.69 12.81 4.01
N ALA A 49 3.37 11.94 4.98
CA ALA A 49 2.44 12.27 6.07
C ALA A 49 2.95 13.46 6.91
N VAL A 50 4.24 13.49 7.24
CA VAL A 50 4.85 14.59 8.00
C VAL A 50 4.86 15.89 7.19
N ALA A 51 5.16 15.83 5.90
CA ALA A 51 5.13 16.99 5.02
C ALA A 51 3.71 17.55 4.85
N ALA A 52 2.72 16.68 4.77
CA ALA A 52 1.32 17.06 4.62
C ALA A 52 0.66 17.53 5.93
N LYS A 53 1.13 17.06 7.10
CA LYS A 53 0.52 17.34 8.42
C LYS A 53 0.16 18.82 8.63
N PRO A 54 1.01 19.82 8.31
CA PRO A 54 0.68 21.23 8.52
C PRO A 54 -0.48 21.76 7.66
N LEU A 55 -0.90 20.97 6.65
CA LEU A 55 -2.00 21.31 5.74
C LEU A 55 -3.24 20.44 5.99
N LEU A 56 -3.10 19.29 6.66
CA LEU A 56 -4.23 18.43 7.00
C LEU A 56 -5.05 19.09 8.10
N VAL A 57 -6.35 19.24 7.84
CA VAL A 57 -7.32 19.74 8.81
C VAL A 57 -7.71 18.61 9.76
N SER A 58 -8.27 18.97 10.92
CA SER A 58 -8.83 17.99 11.87
C SER A 58 -9.88 17.12 11.15
N GLY A 59 -9.71 15.82 11.23
CA GLY A 59 -10.53 14.86 10.47
C GLY A 59 -9.94 14.45 9.11
N GLY A 60 -8.79 14.97 8.73
CA GLY A 60 -8.07 14.58 7.51
C GLY A 60 -7.69 13.09 7.48
N SER A 61 -7.45 12.56 6.29
CA SER A 61 -7.16 11.15 6.10
C SER A 61 -5.92 10.92 5.22
N VAL A 62 -5.08 9.98 5.64
CA VAL A 62 -3.95 9.46 4.84
C VAL A 62 -4.28 8.02 4.46
N VAL A 63 -4.26 7.71 3.17
CA VAL A 63 -4.51 6.37 2.66
C VAL A 63 -3.31 5.90 1.85
N GLY A 64 -2.75 4.75 2.24
CA GLY A 64 -1.64 4.12 1.52
C GLY A 64 -2.09 2.87 0.75
N LEU A 65 -1.44 2.62 -0.41
CA LEU A 65 -1.63 1.38 -1.19
C LEU A 65 -0.56 0.37 -0.80
N THR A 66 -1.00 -0.80 -0.33
CA THR A 66 -0.11 -1.91 -0.03
C THR A 66 -0.48 -3.17 -0.81
N PHE A 67 0.33 -4.20 -0.64
CA PHE A 67 0.02 -5.57 -1.05
C PHE A 67 0.29 -6.44 0.17
N ASP A 68 -0.70 -7.18 0.65
CA ASP A 68 -0.69 -7.90 1.93
C ASP A 68 0.65 -8.62 2.20
N ALA A 69 1.43 -8.08 3.11
CA ALA A 69 2.77 -8.55 3.42
C ALA A 69 2.82 -9.60 4.54
N ARG A 70 1.68 -10.20 4.90
CA ARG A 70 1.64 -11.31 5.88
C ARG A 70 2.24 -12.59 5.34
N PHE A 71 2.35 -12.72 4.01
CA PHE A 71 2.85 -13.90 3.34
C PHE A 71 4.11 -13.60 2.52
N ALA A 72 4.96 -14.61 2.35
CA ALA A 72 6.08 -14.55 1.43
C ALA A 72 5.58 -14.82 0.00
N TRP A 73 5.28 -13.78 -0.72
CA TRP A 73 4.81 -13.88 -2.10
C TRP A 73 5.93 -14.28 -3.05
N PRO A 74 5.70 -15.21 -3.97
CA PRO A 74 6.67 -15.56 -5.00
C PRO A 74 7.15 -14.31 -5.76
N VAL A 75 8.44 -14.21 -6.00
CA VAL A 75 9.12 -13.14 -6.77
C VAL A 75 9.05 -11.73 -6.18
N TYR A 76 8.38 -11.54 -5.05
CA TYR A 76 8.20 -10.22 -4.43
C TYR A 76 9.36 -9.83 -3.50
N ASP A 77 10.00 -10.80 -2.87
CA ASP A 77 11.27 -10.70 -2.13
C ASP A 77 11.34 -9.46 -1.20
N TRP A 78 12.33 -8.58 -1.39
CA TRP A 78 12.53 -7.39 -0.55
C TRP A 78 11.44 -6.33 -0.70
N MET A 79 10.67 -6.34 -1.78
CA MET A 79 9.46 -5.52 -1.84
C MET A 79 8.43 -5.99 -0.82
N GLY A 80 8.30 -7.29 -0.57
CA GLY A 80 7.44 -7.83 0.48
C GLY A 80 7.87 -7.36 1.88
N VAL A 81 9.17 -7.35 2.16
CA VAL A 81 9.73 -6.80 3.41
C VAL A 81 9.44 -5.31 3.54
N ALA A 82 9.62 -4.55 2.46
CA ALA A 82 9.30 -3.12 2.43
C ALA A 82 7.80 -2.86 2.65
N LYS A 83 6.91 -3.69 2.10
CA LYS A 83 5.46 -3.60 2.36
C LYS A 83 5.10 -3.95 3.80
N ALA A 84 5.75 -4.94 4.42
CA ALA A 84 5.59 -5.21 5.84
C ALA A 84 6.00 -4.01 6.72
N ALA A 85 7.12 -3.37 6.39
CA ALA A 85 7.56 -2.14 7.04
C ALA A 85 6.58 -0.98 6.80
N PHE A 86 6.04 -0.85 5.59
CA PHE A 86 5.02 0.14 5.25
C PHE A 86 3.75 -0.03 6.08
N GLU A 87 3.27 -1.27 6.24
CA GLU A 87 2.11 -1.61 7.07
C GLU A 87 2.36 -1.32 8.55
N ALA A 88 3.56 -1.63 9.05
CA ALA A 88 3.93 -1.23 10.40
C ALA A 88 3.99 0.29 10.56
N THR A 89 4.59 1.01 9.59
CA THR A 89 4.67 2.47 9.58
C THR A 89 3.29 3.13 9.65
N SER A 90 2.30 2.60 8.93
CA SER A 90 0.93 3.14 8.95
C SER A 90 0.31 3.09 10.34
N ARG A 91 0.54 2.01 11.10
CA ARG A 91 0.04 1.87 12.49
C ARG A 91 0.69 2.87 13.45
N TYR A 92 1.99 3.10 13.31
CA TYR A 92 2.68 4.14 14.11
C TYR A 92 2.20 5.54 13.75
N LEU A 93 1.99 5.83 12.45
CA LEU A 93 1.42 7.10 12.02
C LEU A 93 -0.02 7.29 12.53
N ALA A 94 -0.84 6.25 12.51
CA ALA A 94 -2.20 6.28 13.09
C ALA A 94 -2.18 6.65 14.57
N ARG A 95 -1.25 6.07 15.35
CA ARG A 95 -1.05 6.39 16.76
C ARG A 95 -0.65 7.86 16.95
N ASP A 96 0.31 8.34 16.16
CA ASP A 96 0.95 9.64 16.39
C ASP A 96 0.15 10.81 15.79
N LEU A 97 -0.65 10.57 14.76
CA LEU A 97 -1.49 11.57 14.10
C LEU A 97 -2.94 11.56 14.59
N GLY A 98 -3.37 10.46 15.23
CA GLY A 98 -4.72 10.32 15.78
C GLY A 98 -5.13 11.43 16.76
N PRO A 99 -4.27 11.87 17.70
CA PRO A 99 -4.58 13.00 18.57
C PRO A 99 -4.88 14.32 17.84
N ASP A 100 -4.38 14.48 16.61
CA ASP A 100 -4.68 15.62 15.74
C ASP A 100 -5.94 15.39 14.89
N GLY A 101 -6.68 14.28 15.10
CA GLY A 101 -7.88 13.92 14.35
C GLY A 101 -7.57 13.39 12.93
N ILE A 102 -6.34 13.05 12.62
CA ILE A 102 -5.91 12.55 11.30
C ILE A 102 -5.92 11.02 11.31
N ARG A 103 -6.67 10.42 10.41
CA ARG A 103 -6.75 8.96 10.24
C ARG A 103 -5.69 8.48 9.25
N VAL A 104 -5.12 7.30 9.48
CA VAL A 104 -4.14 6.68 8.59
C VAL A 104 -4.54 5.23 8.36
N ASN A 105 -4.89 4.88 7.13
CA ASN A 105 -5.34 3.54 6.76
C ASN A 105 -4.67 3.06 5.47
N LEU A 106 -4.76 1.77 5.21
CA LEU A 106 -4.22 1.15 4.02
C LEU A 106 -5.30 0.42 3.22
N VAL A 107 -5.12 0.39 1.91
CA VAL A 107 -5.84 -0.50 1.00
C VAL A 107 -4.86 -1.54 0.49
N SER A 108 -5.13 -2.81 0.74
CA SER A 108 -4.45 -3.95 0.15
C SER A 108 -5.26 -4.47 -1.02
N ALA A 109 -4.90 -4.05 -2.22
CA ALA A 109 -5.58 -4.48 -3.44
C ALA A 109 -4.98 -5.79 -3.97
N GLY A 110 -5.80 -6.58 -4.67
CA GLY A 110 -5.30 -7.64 -5.54
C GLY A 110 -4.39 -7.09 -6.65
N PRO A 111 -3.74 -7.95 -7.44
CA PRO A 111 -2.83 -7.51 -8.48
C PRO A 111 -3.53 -6.61 -9.51
N ILE A 112 -3.00 -5.42 -9.74
CA ILE A 112 -3.49 -4.48 -10.76
C ILE A 112 -2.37 -4.21 -11.75
N LYS A 113 -2.66 -4.31 -13.05
CA LYS A 113 -1.72 -4.11 -14.18
C LYS A 113 -1.33 -2.64 -14.36
N THR A 114 -0.70 -2.07 -13.34
CA THR A 114 -0.10 -0.74 -13.42
C THR A 114 1.27 -0.78 -14.11
N THR A 115 1.81 0.38 -14.47
CA THR A 115 3.18 0.49 -14.98
C THR A 115 4.19 -0.06 -13.98
N ALA A 116 4.01 0.20 -12.68
CA ALA A 116 4.87 -0.33 -11.61
C ALA A 116 4.76 -1.86 -11.51
N ALA A 117 3.55 -2.43 -11.57
CA ALA A 117 3.33 -3.87 -11.48
C ALA A 117 3.98 -4.62 -12.65
N ARG A 118 3.97 -4.05 -13.86
CA ARG A 118 4.62 -4.63 -15.05
C ARG A 118 6.14 -4.72 -14.94
N SER A 119 6.76 -3.97 -14.05
CA SER A 119 8.19 -4.04 -13.78
C SER A 119 8.59 -5.14 -12.79
N ILE A 120 7.61 -5.80 -12.14
CA ILE A 120 7.85 -6.91 -11.22
C ILE A 120 8.11 -8.18 -12.04
N PRO A 121 9.29 -8.80 -11.93
CA PRO A 121 9.57 -10.05 -12.64
C PRO A 121 8.58 -11.15 -12.22
N GLY A 122 7.91 -11.78 -13.17
CA GLY A 122 6.97 -12.88 -12.92
C GLY A 122 5.59 -12.42 -12.38
N PHE A 123 5.21 -11.16 -12.58
CA PHE A 123 3.91 -10.63 -12.17
C PHE A 123 2.73 -11.49 -12.67
N GLU A 124 2.82 -12.05 -13.90
CA GLU A 124 1.78 -12.92 -14.46
C GLU A 124 1.51 -14.16 -13.60
N LYS A 125 2.53 -14.67 -12.88
CA LYS A 125 2.35 -15.82 -11.96
C LYS A 125 1.54 -15.44 -10.72
N MET A 126 1.67 -14.20 -10.27
CA MET A 126 0.86 -13.68 -9.17
C MET A 126 -0.59 -13.48 -9.63
N GLU A 127 -0.78 -12.91 -10.81
CA GLU A 127 -2.09 -12.62 -11.38
C GLU A 127 -2.93 -13.89 -11.61
N GLY A 128 -2.36 -14.92 -12.26
CA GLY A 128 -3.09 -16.14 -12.61
C GLY A 128 -3.70 -16.88 -11.42
N ASN A 129 -3.11 -16.77 -10.24
CA ASN A 129 -3.65 -17.38 -9.03
C ASN A 129 -4.87 -16.64 -8.46
N TRP A 130 -5.08 -15.36 -8.85
CA TRP A 130 -6.18 -14.57 -8.30
C TRP A 130 -7.54 -14.95 -8.89
N ASP A 131 -7.63 -15.16 -10.20
CA ASP A 131 -8.87 -15.50 -10.88
C ASP A 131 -9.47 -16.82 -10.36
N ASP A 132 -8.62 -17.81 -10.09
CA ASP A 132 -9.08 -19.14 -9.65
C ASP A 132 -9.49 -19.18 -8.18
N ARG A 133 -9.00 -18.26 -7.34
CA ARG A 133 -9.12 -18.32 -5.89
C ARG A 133 -9.94 -17.20 -5.26
N ALA A 134 -10.09 -16.07 -5.92
CA ALA A 134 -10.90 -14.97 -5.40
C ALA A 134 -12.40 -15.28 -5.56
N PRO A 135 -13.19 -15.42 -4.47
CA PRO A 135 -14.61 -15.81 -4.56
C PRO A 135 -15.47 -14.88 -5.40
N LEU A 136 -15.11 -13.59 -5.48
CA LEU A 136 -15.81 -12.60 -6.31
C LEU A 136 -15.20 -12.48 -7.72
N GLY A 137 -14.16 -13.28 -8.03
CA GLY A 137 -13.29 -13.03 -9.17
C GLY A 137 -12.42 -11.81 -8.97
N TRP A 138 -11.49 -11.57 -9.89
CA TRP A 138 -10.61 -10.40 -9.86
C TRP A 138 -10.19 -10.01 -11.27
N ASP A 139 -10.54 -8.80 -11.70
CA ASP A 139 -10.02 -8.23 -12.96
C ASP A 139 -8.81 -7.34 -12.67
N SER A 140 -7.64 -7.83 -12.99
CA SER A 140 -6.38 -7.08 -12.81
C SER A 140 -6.27 -5.81 -13.69
N LYS A 141 -7.15 -5.62 -14.66
CA LYS A 141 -7.20 -4.42 -15.51
C LYS A 141 -8.12 -3.34 -14.95
N ASP A 142 -8.98 -3.72 -13.99
CA ASP A 142 -9.93 -2.79 -13.39
C ASP A 142 -9.41 -2.27 -12.03
N PRO A 143 -8.93 -1.02 -11.96
CA PRO A 143 -8.49 -0.40 -10.71
C PRO A 143 -9.65 0.17 -9.87
N GLU A 144 -10.87 0.21 -10.40
CA GLU A 144 -12.00 0.92 -9.78
C GLU A 144 -12.37 0.38 -8.39
N PRO A 145 -12.40 -0.94 -8.10
CA PRO A 145 -12.69 -1.43 -6.77
C PRO A 145 -11.71 -0.91 -5.71
N ALA A 146 -10.41 -0.88 -6.03
CA ALA A 146 -9.38 -0.33 -5.14
C ALA A 146 -9.55 1.20 -4.98
N ALA A 147 -9.82 1.93 -6.06
CA ALA A 147 -10.05 3.37 -6.03
C ALA A 147 -11.27 3.74 -5.18
N ARG A 148 -12.37 2.99 -5.27
CA ARG A 148 -13.57 3.20 -4.43
C ARG A 148 -13.27 3.01 -2.95
N ALA A 149 -12.47 2.01 -2.57
CA ALA A 149 -12.06 1.81 -1.18
C ALA A 149 -11.18 2.97 -0.67
N VAL A 150 -10.27 3.48 -1.52
CA VAL A 150 -9.48 4.68 -1.20
C VAL A 150 -10.39 5.87 -0.93
N VAL A 151 -11.35 6.14 -1.83
CA VAL A 151 -12.31 7.25 -1.66
C VAL A 151 -13.13 7.08 -0.38
N ALA A 152 -13.60 5.87 -0.08
CA ALA A 152 -14.34 5.59 1.14
C ALA A 152 -13.51 5.86 2.41
N LEU A 153 -12.23 5.47 2.44
CA LEU A 153 -11.34 5.73 3.57
C LEU A 153 -10.91 7.19 3.69
N LEU A 154 -10.90 7.94 2.59
CA LEU A 154 -10.66 9.39 2.61
C LEU A 154 -11.87 10.16 3.13
N SER A 155 -13.07 9.65 2.91
CA SER A 155 -14.34 10.28 3.28
C SER A 155 -14.65 10.15 4.77
N ASP A 156 -15.73 10.81 5.22
CA ASP A 156 -16.25 10.75 6.58
C ASP A 156 -17.07 9.48 6.87
N TRP A 157 -17.13 8.52 5.94
CA TRP A 157 -17.87 7.26 6.14
C TRP A 157 -17.21 6.34 7.18
N PHE A 158 -15.91 6.52 7.42
CA PHE A 158 -15.13 5.74 8.40
C PHE A 158 -14.51 6.64 9.47
N PRO A 159 -15.32 7.39 10.27
CA PRO A 159 -14.81 8.43 11.16
C PRO A 159 -13.99 7.89 12.33
N ALA A 160 -14.18 6.62 12.69
CA ALA A 160 -13.50 5.96 13.82
C ALA A 160 -12.55 4.85 13.37
N THR A 161 -12.08 4.87 12.10
CA THR A 161 -11.19 3.84 11.53
C THR A 161 -9.83 4.44 11.26
N THR A 162 -8.81 3.95 11.97
CA THR A 162 -7.40 4.34 11.78
C THR A 162 -6.49 3.16 12.12
N GLY A 163 -5.35 3.04 11.45
CA GLY A 163 -4.41 1.93 11.61
C GLY A 163 -4.87 0.63 10.95
N GLU A 164 -5.93 0.68 10.15
CA GLU A 164 -6.56 -0.48 9.50
C GLU A 164 -5.99 -0.73 8.10
N MET A 165 -6.02 -1.99 7.68
CA MET A 165 -5.74 -2.41 6.31
C MET A 165 -6.96 -3.11 5.74
N VAL A 166 -7.59 -2.46 4.76
CA VAL A 166 -8.78 -2.98 4.07
C VAL A 166 -8.35 -3.76 2.84
N HIS A 167 -8.75 -5.04 2.78
CA HIS A 167 -8.52 -5.88 1.60
C HIS A 167 -9.54 -5.60 0.51
N VAL A 168 -9.04 -5.40 -0.71
CA VAL A 168 -9.82 -5.23 -1.93
C VAL A 168 -9.22 -6.15 -2.98
N ASP A 169 -9.50 -7.44 -2.88
CA ASP A 169 -8.81 -8.50 -3.62
C ASP A 169 -9.75 -9.64 -4.05
N GLY A 170 -11.05 -9.34 -4.12
CA GLY A 170 -12.07 -10.33 -4.44
C GLY A 170 -12.28 -11.39 -3.36
N GLY A 171 -11.72 -11.21 -2.16
CA GLY A 171 -11.79 -12.16 -1.05
C GLY A 171 -10.66 -13.19 -1.05
N PHE A 172 -9.66 -13.04 -1.92
CA PHE A 172 -8.53 -13.96 -2.03
C PHE A 172 -7.82 -14.20 -0.67
N HIS A 173 -7.55 -13.12 0.09
CA HIS A 173 -6.85 -13.18 1.37
C HIS A 173 -7.52 -14.07 2.41
N ALA A 174 -8.83 -14.28 2.31
CA ALA A 174 -9.63 -15.06 3.26
C ALA A 174 -9.71 -16.56 2.91
N MET A 175 -9.22 -16.93 1.72
CA MET A 175 -9.28 -18.34 1.26
C MET A 175 -8.06 -19.10 1.76
N GLY A 176 -8.33 -20.26 2.41
CA GLY A 176 -7.30 -21.24 2.76
C GLY A 176 -6.57 -21.80 1.53
N GLN A 177 -5.38 -22.35 1.74
CA GLN A 177 -4.60 -23.04 0.69
C GLN A 177 -5.13 -24.46 0.50
#